data_67ddc37ee458c4b447323fc9734c1073
#
_entry.id   67ddc37ee458c4b447323fc9734c1073
#
_cell.length_a   1.000
_cell.length_b   1.000
_cell.length_c   1.000
_cell.angle_alpha   90.00
_cell.angle_beta   90.00
_cell.angle_gamma   90.00
#
_symmetry.space_group_name_H-M   'P 1'
#
loop_
_entity.id
_entity.type
_entity.pdbx_description
1 polymer ?
#
loop_
_entity_poly.entity_id
_entity_poly.type
_entity_poly.pdbx_seq_one_letter_code
_entity_poly.pdbx_strand_id
1 'polypeptide(L)'
;MMNMFIHKMLARICDYHDERCENIYSEFIKILFNSERDKYIAKMYRAIKIFIEDHDIDKYNNLFLYKYNVDVKEYINVVYFIIKEFTSMQDRIGSGECNIYEWGISSQDILNKLNIDIDKIDSILRMISLSYDEWILFLANNPSQKERFYFFRDKPLFAIDKNIYIPIDGRFLEELLFDTLRRMYEKLETKSNFSRTFGKSFERYILSLINEFCFYSKQHTYMGEFEYGPEPLRKKSPDGFIISEDGIVVIEV
;
A
#
# COMPACT_ATOMS: atom_id res chain seq x y z
N MET A 1 -13.44 -3.47 -12.16
CA MET A 1 -13.61 -2.40 -11.12
C MET A 1 -12.38 -1.48 -11.05
N MET A 2 -11.17 -2.01 -11.07
CA MET A 2 -9.91 -1.25 -11.01
C MET A 2 -9.67 -0.33 -12.21
N ASN A 3 -9.90 -0.79 -13.44
CA ASN A 3 -9.82 0.06 -14.63
C ASN A 3 -10.78 1.27 -14.58
N MET A 4 -11.95 1.11 -13.96
CA MET A 4 -12.91 2.20 -13.81
C MET A 4 -12.44 3.26 -12.81
N PHE A 5 -11.64 2.88 -11.80
CA PHE A 5 -11.05 3.82 -10.83
C PHE A 5 -9.91 4.63 -11.47
N ILE A 6 -9.00 3.95 -12.17
CA ILE A 6 -7.93 4.61 -12.92
C ILE A 6 -8.53 5.55 -13.97
N HIS A 7 -9.57 5.12 -14.70
CA HIS A 7 -10.30 5.99 -15.62
C HIS A 7 -10.95 7.20 -14.94
N LYS A 8 -11.54 7.04 -13.74
CA LYS A 8 -12.10 8.18 -12.99
C LYS A 8 -11.02 9.12 -12.45
N MET A 9 -9.87 8.59 -12.06
CA MET A 9 -8.73 9.39 -11.60
C MET A 9 -8.12 10.18 -12.77
N LEU A 10 -7.91 9.51 -13.91
CA LEU A 10 -7.42 10.14 -15.13
C LEU A 10 -8.44 11.12 -15.75
N ALA A 11 -9.74 10.81 -15.72
CA ALA A 11 -10.79 11.73 -16.15
C ALA A 11 -10.80 13.02 -15.30
N ARG A 12 -10.61 12.91 -13.97
CA ARG A 12 -10.47 14.09 -13.11
C ARG A 12 -9.22 14.92 -13.44
N ILE A 13 -8.12 14.28 -13.84
CA ILE A 13 -6.91 14.98 -14.32
C ILE A 13 -7.20 15.69 -15.65
N CYS A 14 -7.99 15.07 -16.56
CA CYS A 14 -8.35 15.63 -17.84
C CYS A 14 -9.46 16.71 -17.75
N ASP A 15 -10.41 16.60 -16.81
CA ASP A 15 -11.47 17.59 -16.60
C ASP A 15 -10.95 18.90 -15.95
N TYR A 16 -9.74 18.88 -15.38
CA TYR A 16 -9.05 20.06 -14.84
C TYR A 16 -8.31 20.89 -15.91
N HIS A 17 -8.63 20.70 -17.18
CA HIS A 17 -8.12 21.51 -18.30
C HIS A 17 -8.77 22.89 -18.40
N ASP A 18 -9.10 23.50 -17.25
CA ASP A 18 -9.49 24.91 -17.24
C ASP A 18 -8.28 25.78 -16.84
N GLU A 19 -7.89 26.61 -17.72
CA GLU A 19 -6.97 27.76 -17.88
C GLU A 19 -6.05 28.23 -16.71
N ARG A 20 -5.89 27.48 -15.60
CA ARG A 20 -5.09 27.91 -14.43
C ARG A 20 -4.15 26.86 -13.85
N CYS A 21 -3.94 25.74 -14.50
CA CYS A 21 -2.99 24.73 -14.02
C CYS A 21 -1.54 25.13 -14.32
N GLU A 22 -1.00 26.04 -13.52
CA GLU A 22 0.44 26.35 -13.55
C GLU A 22 1.33 25.17 -13.12
N ASN A 23 0.76 24.03 -12.68
CA ASN A 23 1.56 22.89 -12.26
C ASN A 23 0.79 21.57 -12.26
N ILE A 24 0.49 21.04 -13.46
CA ILE A 24 -0.14 19.71 -13.66
C ILE A 24 0.60 18.60 -12.89
N TYR A 25 1.92 18.72 -12.73
CA TYR A 25 2.77 17.75 -12.02
C TYR A 25 2.56 17.79 -10.51
N SER A 26 2.38 18.98 -9.93
CA SER A 26 2.09 19.10 -8.51
C SER A 26 0.69 18.56 -8.17
N GLU A 27 -0.27 18.71 -9.09
CA GLU A 27 -1.61 18.12 -8.94
C GLU A 27 -1.59 16.60 -9.15
N PHE A 28 -0.84 16.10 -10.11
CA PHE A 28 -0.63 14.65 -10.28
C PHE A 28 0.03 14.02 -9.04
N ILE A 29 1.07 14.64 -8.51
CA ILE A 29 1.72 14.23 -7.26
C ILE A 29 0.75 14.35 -6.08
N LYS A 30 -0.04 15.41 -5.98
CA LYS A 30 -1.07 15.55 -4.94
C LYS A 30 -2.17 14.49 -5.06
N ILE A 31 -2.62 14.16 -6.26
CA ILE A 31 -3.61 13.11 -6.51
C ILE A 31 -3.03 11.73 -6.14
N LEU A 32 -1.79 11.45 -6.50
CA LEU A 32 -1.12 10.18 -6.16
C LEU A 32 -0.82 10.06 -4.66
N PHE A 33 -0.53 11.18 -3.97
CA PHE A 33 -0.01 11.15 -2.60
C PHE A 33 -0.90 11.86 -1.56
N ASN A 34 -1.87 12.69 -1.95
CA ASN A 34 -2.63 13.55 -1.03
C ASN A 34 -4.15 13.36 -1.02
N SER A 35 -4.74 12.46 -1.79
CA SER A 35 -6.17 12.19 -1.61
C SER A 35 -6.35 11.42 -0.29
N GLU A 36 -6.78 12.12 0.76
CA GLU A 36 -6.90 11.51 2.10
C GLU A 36 -7.90 10.36 2.14
N ARG A 37 -8.92 10.36 1.28
CA ARG A 37 -9.92 9.29 1.21
C ARG A 37 -9.51 8.07 0.40
N ASP A 38 -8.53 8.17 -0.49
CA ASP A 38 -8.17 7.11 -1.45
C ASP A 38 -6.77 6.54 -1.25
N LYS A 39 -6.06 6.94 -0.18
CA LYS A 39 -4.68 6.48 0.10
C LYS A 39 -4.57 4.97 0.18
N TYR A 40 -5.53 4.32 0.84
CA TYR A 40 -5.53 2.86 0.97
C TYR A 40 -5.79 2.15 -0.36
N ILE A 41 -6.56 2.75 -1.27
CA ILE A 41 -6.81 2.18 -2.61
C ILE A 41 -5.52 2.22 -3.44
N ALA A 42 -4.78 3.33 -3.39
CA ALA A 42 -3.48 3.45 -4.06
C ALA A 42 -2.45 2.46 -3.48
N LYS A 43 -2.43 2.29 -2.14
CA LYS A 43 -1.56 1.31 -1.48
C LYS A 43 -1.96 -0.12 -1.84
N MET A 44 -3.25 -0.43 -1.90
CA MET A 44 -3.75 -1.74 -2.33
C MET A 44 -3.37 -2.02 -3.79
N TYR A 45 -3.59 -1.06 -4.69
CA TYR A 45 -3.20 -1.20 -6.10
C TYR A 45 -1.70 -1.48 -6.24
N ARG A 46 -0.86 -0.72 -5.54
CA ARG A 46 0.59 -0.94 -5.50
C ARG A 46 0.94 -2.32 -4.97
N ALA A 47 0.29 -2.76 -3.89
CA ALA A 47 0.52 -4.08 -3.33
C ALA A 47 0.16 -5.20 -4.31
N ILE A 48 -0.96 -5.08 -5.01
CA ILE A 48 -1.36 -6.04 -6.05
C ILE A 48 -0.33 -6.08 -7.17
N LYS A 49 0.08 -4.92 -7.69
CA LYS A 49 1.04 -4.83 -8.79
C LYS A 49 2.40 -5.44 -8.45
N ILE A 50 2.87 -5.23 -7.23
CA ILE A 50 4.21 -5.66 -6.82
C ILE A 50 4.18 -7.07 -6.23
N PHE A 51 3.24 -7.38 -5.31
CA PHE A 51 3.27 -8.64 -4.58
C PHE A 51 2.45 -9.76 -5.22
N ILE A 52 1.54 -9.45 -6.16
CA ILE A 52 0.68 -10.47 -6.80
C ILE A 52 0.99 -10.62 -8.30
N GLU A 53 1.18 -9.51 -9.03
CA GLU A 53 1.32 -9.56 -10.49
C GLU A 53 2.78 -9.65 -10.95
N ASP A 54 3.76 -9.30 -10.11
CA ASP A 54 5.18 -9.36 -10.46
C ASP A 54 5.79 -10.73 -10.10
N HIS A 55 6.09 -11.52 -11.11
CA HIS A 55 6.64 -12.88 -10.97
C HIS A 55 8.02 -12.94 -10.29
N ASP A 56 8.80 -11.87 -10.27
CA ASP A 56 10.07 -11.85 -9.55
C ASP A 56 9.86 -11.97 -8.02
N ILE A 57 8.64 -11.68 -7.54
CA ILE A 57 8.26 -11.80 -6.13
C ILE A 57 7.71 -13.19 -5.76
N ASP A 58 7.37 -14.06 -6.72
CA ASP A 58 6.74 -15.36 -6.46
C ASP A 58 7.52 -16.24 -5.47
N LYS A 59 8.85 -16.22 -5.53
CA LYS A 59 9.70 -16.91 -4.54
C LYS A 59 9.38 -16.48 -3.12
N TYR A 60 9.19 -15.19 -2.90
CA TYR A 60 8.90 -14.62 -1.59
C TYR A 60 7.45 -14.86 -1.18
N ASN A 61 6.51 -14.94 -2.13
CA ASN A 61 5.13 -15.35 -1.89
C ASN A 61 5.08 -16.77 -1.32
N ASN A 62 5.89 -17.69 -1.87
CA ASN A 62 6.01 -19.05 -1.37
C ASN A 62 6.59 -19.10 0.05
N LEU A 63 7.61 -18.26 0.35
CA LEU A 63 8.17 -18.16 1.71
C LEU A 63 7.15 -17.54 2.69
N PHE A 64 6.36 -16.57 2.25
CA PHE A 64 5.30 -15.96 3.04
C PHE A 64 4.22 -17.00 3.40
N LEU A 65 3.74 -17.74 2.39
CA LEU A 65 2.78 -18.84 2.57
C LEU A 65 3.33 -19.91 3.53
N TYR A 66 4.56 -20.33 3.34
CA TYR A 66 5.19 -21.32 4.22
C TYR A 66 5.30 -20.86 5.67
N LYS A 67 5.69 -19.60 5.88
CA LYS A 67 5.90 -19.06 7.24
C LYS A 67 4.60 -18.75 7.97
N TYR A 68 3.61 -18.22 7.28
CA TYR A 68 2.39 -17.68 7.89
C TYR A 68 1.15 -18.54 7.64
N ASN A 69 1.25 -19.55 6.78
CA ASN A 69 0.13 -20.38 6.31
C ASN A 69 -1.03 -19.54 5.70
N VAL A 70 -0.68 -18.42 5.07
CA VAL A 70 -1.60 -17.45 4.46
C VAL A 70 -1.05 -17.03 3.11
N ASP A 71 -1.90 -17.04 2.09
CA ASP A 71 -1.56 -16.46 0.79
C ASP A 71 -1.57 -14.92 0.86
N VAL A 72 -0.66 -14.27 0.15
CA VAL A 72 -0.56 -12.80 0.16
C VAL A 72 -1.83 -12.13 -0.35
N LYS A 73 -2.53 -12.75 -1.30
CA LYS A 73 -3.79 -12.24 -1.82
C LYS A 73 -4.90 -12.31 -0.76
N GLU A 74 -4.93 -13.39 0.03
CA GLU A 74 -5.84 -13.53 1.17
C GLU A 74 -5.55 -12.47 2.22
N TYR A 75 -4.26 -12.25 2.54
CA TYR A 75 -3.84 -11.18 3.45
C TYR A 75 -4.32 -9.80 2.98
N ILE A 76 -4.05 -9.42 1.73
CA ILE A 76 -4.46 -8.13 1.18
C ILE A 76 -5.99 -7.97 1.20
N ASN A 77 -6.75 -9.02 0.88
CA ASN A 77 -8.21 -8.98 0.88
C ASN A 77 -8.78 -8.76 2.29
N VAL A 78 -8.25 -9.47 3.30
CA VAL A 78 -8.68 -9.30 4.69
C VAL A 78 -8.34 -7.91 5.21
N VAL A 79 -7.11 -7.44 5.00
CA VAL A 79 -6.69 -6.09 5.41
C VAL A 79 -7.53 -5.00 4.73
N TYR A 80 -7.76 -5.12 3.44
CA TYR A 80 -8.62 -4.19 2.70
C TYR A 80 -10.05 -4.15 3.25
N PHE A 81 -10.62 -5.32 3.55
CA PHE A 81 -11.94 -5.41 4.18
C PHE A 81 -11.97 -4.67 5.52
N ILE A 82 -10.98 -4.90 6.39
CA ILE A 82 -10.86 -4.24 7.70
C ILE A 82 -10.80 -2.71 7.54
N ILE A 83 -9.98 -2.20 6.63
CA ILE A 83 -9.87 -0.77 6.36
C ILE A 83 -11.20 -0.20 5.89
N LYS A 84 -11.87 -0.88 4.97
CA LYS A 84 -13.17 -0.45 4.43
C LYS A 84 -14.25 -0.38 5.51
N GLU A 85 -14.35 -1.41 6.36
CA GLU A 85 -15.32 -1.43 7.46
C GLU A 85 -15.01 -0.32 8.47
N PHE A 86 -13.74 -0.13 8.84
CA PHE A 86 -13.33 0.93 9.75
C PHE A 86 -13.64 2.34 9.18
N THR A 87 -13.37 2.58 7.90
CA THR A 87 -13.72 3.86 7.24
C THR A 87 -15.23 4.09 7.26
N SER A 88 -16.03 3.06 6.99
CA SER A 88 -17.50 3.11 7.07
C SER A 88 -18.01 3.39 8.50
N MET A 89 -17.32 2.83 9.51
CA MET A 89 -17.64 3.08 10.92
C MET A 89 -17.34 4.53 11.32
N GLN A 90 -16.21 5.12 10.87
CA GLN A 90 -15.87 6.51 11.16
C GLN A 90 -16.95 7.49 10.71
N ASP A 91 -17.56 7.24 9.54
CA ASP A 91 -18.66 8.08 9.05
C ASP A 91 -19.90 8.02 9.97
N ARG A 92 -20.16 6.86 10.58
CA ARG A 92 -21.27 6.67 11.55
C ARG A 92 -21.01 7.28 12.92
N ILE A 93 -19.75 7.32 13.36
CA ILE A 93 -19.36 7.89 14.66
C ILE A 93 -19.53 9.41 14.68
N GLY A 94 -19.30 10.07 13.56
CA GLY A 94 -19.56 11.51 13.42
C GLY A 94 -21.00 11.89 13.76
N SER A 95 -21.95 10.94 13.77
CA SER A 95 -23.34 11.10 14.18
C SER A 95 -23.63 10.86 15.67
N GLY A 96 -22.64 10.43 16.47
CA GLY A 96 -22.77 10.26 17.92
C GLY A 96 -23.47 8.96 18.39
N GLU A 97 -23.62 7.96 17.51
CA GLU A 97 -24.46 6.76 17.75
C GLU A 97 -23.70 5.47 18.04
N CYS A 98 -22.37 5.47 18.31
CA CYS A 98 -21.63 4.21 18.41
C CYS A 98 -21.07 3.89 19.80
N ASN A 99 -21.29 2.67 20.24
CA ASN A 99 -20.65 2.01 21.38
C ASN A 99 -19.30 1.41 20.94
N ILE A 100 -18.30 1.30 21.84
CA ILE A 100 -16.96 0.78 21.56
C ILE A 100 -16.97 -0.66 20.98
N TYR A 101 -17.94 -1.49 21.36
CA TYR A 101 -18.10 -2.84 20.81
C TYR A 101 -18.62 -2.86 19.36
N GLU A 102 -19.28 -1.78 18.94
CA GLU A 102 -19.73 -1.61 17.56
C GLU A 102 -18.60 -1.19 16.62
N TRP A 103 -17.45 -0.82 17.19
CA TRP A 103 -16.20 -0.56 16.48
C TRP A 103 -15.35 -1.80 16.27
N GLY A 104 -15.71 -2.89 16.92
CA GLY A 104 -14.99 -4.14 16.81
C GLY A 104 -15.30 -4.84 15.48
N ILE A 105 -14.26 -5.42 14.90
CA ILE A 105 -14.36 -6.32 13.74
C ILE A 105 -14.12 -7.72 14.26
N SER A 106 -15.00 -8.67 13.94
CA SER A 106 -14.83 -10.07 14.31
C SER A 106 -14.33 -10.92 13.13
N SER A 107 -13.69 -12.06 13.44
CA SER A 107 -13.34 -13.06 12.43
C SER A 107 -14.58 -13.53 11.66
N GLN A 108 -15.74 -13.61 12.34
CA GLN A 108 -17.00 -14.03 11.73
C GLN A 108 -17.54 -13.00 10.74
N ASP A 109 -17.38 -11.70 11.02
CA ASP A 109 -17.78 -10.64 10.08
C ASP A 109 -16.97 -10.73 8.77
N ILE A 110 -15.68 -11.01 8.90
CA ILE A 110 -14.78 -11.20 7.76
C ILE A 110 -15.19 -12.46 6.97
N LEU A 111 -15.41 -13.59 7.66
CA LEU A 111 -15.84 -14.85 7.05
C LEU A 111 -17.14 -14.69 6.26
N ASN A 112 -18.11 -13.98 6.81
CA ASN A 112 -19.42 -13.75 6.17
C ASN A 112 -19.33 -12.91 4.89
N LYS A 113 -18.25 -12.17 4.70
CA LYS A 113 -18.06 -11.26 3.56
C LYS A 113 -17.02 -11.74 2.55
N LEU A 114 -16.02 -12.47 3.04
CA LEU A 114 -14.93 -12.98 2.21
C LEU A 114 -15.00 -14.51 2.20
N ASN A 115 -14.84 -15.11 1.02
CA ASN A 115 -14.76 -16.57 0.89
C ASN A 115 -13.32 -17.04 1.21
N ILE A 116 -12.92 -16.88 2.47
CA ILE A 116 -11.60 -17.25 3.00
C ILE A 116 -11.81 -18.11 4.23
N ASP A 117 -11.01 -19.14 4.40
CA ASP A 117 -11.06 -20.05 5.54
C ASP A 117 -10.88 -19.29 6.88
N ILE A 118 -11.66 -19.66 7.90
CA ILE A 118 -11.62 -19.02 9.23
C ILE A 118 -10.24 -19.12 9.87
N ASP A 119 -9.53 -20.25 9.72
CA ASP A 119 -8.19 -20.44 10.29
C ASP A 119 -7.16 -19.48 9.68
N LYS A 120 -7.34 -19.16 8.39
CA LYS A 120 -6.49 -18.18 7.69
C LYS A 120 -6.83 -16.76 8.13
N ILE A 121 -8.12 -16.43 8.27
CA ILE A 121 -8.57 -15.15 8.82
C ILE A 121 -7.97 -14.93 10.21
N ASP A 122 -8.09 -15.92 11.09
CA ASP A 122 -7.53 -15.86 12.45
C ASP A 122 -6.01 -15.75 12.44
N SER A 123 -5.34 -16.40 11.49
CA SER A 123 -3.90 -16.25 11.32
C SER A 123 -3.51 -14.84 10.90
N ILE A 124 -4.22 -14.24 9.94
CA ILE A 124 -4.00 -12.85 9.52
C ILE A 124 -4.25 -11.89 10.69
N LEU A 125 -5.37 -12.03 11.40
CA LEU A 125 -5.71 -11.16 12.52
C LEU A 125 -4.66 -11.24 13.64
N ARG A 126 -4.15 -12.43 13.97
CA ARG A 126 -3.03 -12.61 14.93
C ARG A 126 -1.73 -11.93 14.47
N MET A 127 -1.46 -11.91 13.16
CA MET A 127 -0.26 -11.24 12.63
C MET A 127 -0.30 -9.72 12.83
N ILE A 128 -1.47 -9.12 12.74
CA ILE A 128 -1.68 -7.66 12.73
C ILE A 128 -2.34 -7.12 14.00
N SER A 129 -2.63 -7.96 14.97
CA SER A 129 -3.25 -7.56 16.24
C SER A 129 -2.30 -7.72 17.42
N LEU A 130 -2.66 -7.02 18.48
CA LEU A 130 -1.97 -6.99 19.76
C LEU A 130 -2.93 -7.47 20.84
N SER A 131 -2.52 -8.46 21.62
CA SER A 131 -3.24 -8.86 22.83
C SER A 131 -2.89 -7.96 24.01
N TYR A 132 -3.74 -7.98 25.06
CA TYR A 132 -3.46 -7.26 26.30
C TYR A 132 -2.15 -7.71 26.94
N ASP A 133 -1.88 -9.02 26.97
CA ASP A 133 -0.66 -9.57 27.56
C ASP A 133 0.60 -9.16 26.81
N GLU A 134 0.55 -9.18 25.46
CA GLU A 134 1.66 -8.67 24.63
C GLU A 134 1.92 -7.19 24.87
N TRP A 135 0.86 -6.40 25.06
CA TRP A 135 0.94 -4.98 25.37
C TRP A 135 1.64 -4.72 26.72
N ILE A 136 1.20 -5.42 27.77
CA ILE A 136 1.80 -5.29 29.10
C ILE A 136 3.27 -5.72 29.07
N LEU A 137 3.57 -6.84 28.44
CA LEU A 137 4.94 -7.34 28.30
C LEU A 137 5.84 -6.33 27.56
N PHE A 138 5.32 -5.74 26.48
CA PHE A 138 6.04 -4.72 25.73
C PHE A 138 6.34 -3.48 26.59
N LEU A 139 5.35 -2.98 27.35
CA LEU A 139 5.53 -1.82 28.23
C LEU A 139 6.50 -2.09 29.38
N ALA A 140 6.51 -3.30 29.93
CA ALA A 140 7.42 -3.70 31.02
C ALA A 140 8.91 -3.55 30.65
N ASN A 141 9.23 -3.60 29.34
CA ASN A 141 10.58 -3.39 28.83
C ASN A 141 10.97 -1.91 28.66
N ASN A 142 10.14 -0.96 29.12
CA ASN A 142 10.36 0.48 29.00
C ASN A 142 10.77 0.94 27.58
N PRO A 143 9.98 0.61 26.54
CA PRO A 143 10.33 0.90 25.17
C PRO A 143 10.42 2.40 24.91
N SER A 144 11.37 2.81 24.07
CA SER A 144 11.49 4.18 23.57
C SER A 144 10.26 4.57 22.75
N GLN A 145 10.05 5.88 22.54
CA GLN A 145 8.95 6.38 21.70
C GLN A 145 8.99 5.79 20.28
N LYS A 146 10.20 5.62 19.73
CA LYS A 146 10.40 5.04 18.40
C LYS A 146 9.97 3.56 18.35
N GLU A 147 10.31 2.78 19.37
CA GLU A 147 9.91 1.37 19.48
C GLU A 147 8.40 1.24 19.65
N ARG A 148 7.75 2.10 20.44
CA ARG A 148 6.29 2.16 20.57
C ARG A 148 5.62 2.44 19.23
N PHE A 149 6.13 3.41 18.47
CA PHE A 149 5.61 3.74 17.16
C PHE A 149 5.66 2.53 16.20
N TYR A 150 6.82 1.85 16.11
CA TYR A 150 6.95 0.69 15.24
C TYR A 150 6.10 -0.49 15.69
N PHE A 151 5.94 -0.68 16.98
CA PHE A 151 5.13 -1.75 17.54
C PHE A 151 3.66 -1.61 17.14
N PHE A 152 3.06 -0.43 17.33
CA PHE A 152 1.68 -0.17 16.91
C PHE A 152 1.48 -0.15 15.42
N ARG A 153 2.47 0.32 14.68
CA ARG A 153 2.42 0.34 13.23
C ARG A 153 2.39 -1.07 12.64
N ASP A 154 3.14 -2.00 13.22
CA ASP A 154 3.17 -3.38 12.74
C ASP A 154 1.97 -4.20 13.24
N LYS A 155 1.34 -3.79 14.37
CA LYS A 155 0.15 -4.43 14.96
C LYS A 155 -0.92 -3.38 15.30
N PRO A 156 -1.60 -2.81 14.30
CA PRO A 156 -2.52 -1.69 14.49
C PRO A 156 -3.91 -2.09 15.00
N LEU A 157 -4.16 -3.37 15.25
CA LEU A 157 -5.39 -3.84 15.89
C LEU A 157 -5.14 -4.21 17.35
N PHE A 158 -6.10 -3.95 18.20
CA PHE A 158 -6.12 -4.42 19.58
C PHE A 158 -7.21 -5.46 19.78
N ALA A 159 -6.86 -6.65 20.25
CA ALA A 159 -7.80 -7.69 20.57
C ALA A 159 -8.42 -7.41 21.95
N ILE A 160 -9.70 -7.01 21.98
CA ILE A 160 -10.43 -6.76 23.23
C ILE A 160 -10.89 -8.08 23.83
N ASP A 161 -11.34 -9.00 22.99
CA ASP A 161 -11.80 -10.33 23.35
C ASP A 161 -11.26 -11.33 22.34
N LYS A 162 -11.49 -12.63 22.56
CA LYS A 162 -10.95 -13.71 21.71
C LYS A 162 -11.23 -13.53 20.22
N ASN A 163 -12.29 -12.81 19.85
CA ASN A 163 -12.73 -12.67 18.46
C ASN A 163 -13.08 -11.24 18.05
N ILE A 164 -12.82 -10.23 18.89
CA ILE A 164 -13.16 -8.82 18.59
C ILE A 164 -11.89 -7.99 18.56
N TYR A 165 -11.67 -7.32 17.44
CA TYR A 165 -10.48 -6.51 17.16
C TYR A 165 -10.87 -5.07 16.90
N ILE A 166 -10.25 -4.13 17.62
CA ILE A 166 -10.48 -2.69 17.46
C ILE A 166 -9.22 -2.06 16.83
N PRO A 167 -9.39 -1.23 15.80
CA PRO A 167 -8.28 -0.44 15.25
C PRO A 167 -7.76 0.59 16.25
N ILE A 168 -6.42 0.66 16.40
CA ILE A 168 -5.73 1.64 17.24
C ILE A 168 -5.63 2.98 16.52
N ASP A 169 -5.25 2.94 15.24
CA ASP A 169 -5.10 4.13 14.37
C ASP A 169 -5.34 3.73 12.92
N GLY A 170 -6.24 4.46 12.23
CA GLY A 170 -6.58 4.19 10.84
C GLY A 170 -5.41 4.31 9.87
N ARG A 171 -4.47 5.23 10.14
CA ARG A 171 -3.26 5.41 9.31
C ARG A 171 -2.37 4.17 9.35
N PHE A 172 -2.24 3.52 10.51
CA PHE A 172 -1.48 2.29 10.63
C PHE A 172 -2.16 1.11 9.94
N LEU A 173 -3.50 1.08 9.90
CA LEU A 173 -4.22 0.09 9.10
C LEU A 173 -3.90 0.21 7.62
N GLU A 174 -3.87 1.43 7.09
CA GLU A 174 -3.53 1.64 5.68
C GLU A 174 -2.09 1.20 5.34
N GLU A 175 -1.15 1.32 6.30
CA GLU A 175 0.22 0.86 6.11
C GLU A 175 0.34 -0.66 6.01
N LEU A 176 -0.63 -1.42 6.54
CA LEU A 176 -0.66 -2.88 6.42
C LEU A 176 -0.70 -3.34 4.96
N LEU A 177 -1.38 -2.59 4.08
CA LEU A 177 -1.55 -2.97 2.67
C LEU A 177 -0.22 -3.01 1.91
N PHE A 178 0.73 -2.13 2.23
CA PHE A 178 1.97 -2.05 1.48
C PHE A 178 3.22 -2.01 2.36
N ASP A 179 3.35 -1.00 3.22
CA ASP A 179 4.60 -0.75 3.95
C ASP A 179 4.89 -1.84 4.98
N THR A 180 3.87 -2.27 5.74
CA THR A 180 4.01 -3.37 6.70
C THR A 180 4.22 -4.69 5.99
N LEU A 181 3.48 -4.96 4.92
CA LEU A 181 3.64 -6.16 4.10
C LEU A 181 5.08 -6.25 3.56
N ARG A 182 5.62 -5.17 2.99
CA ARG A 182 7.02 -5.11 2.55
C ARG A 182 7.98 -5.48 3.67
N ARG A 183 7.82 -4.91 4.88
CA ARG A 183 8.66 -5.25 6.03
C ARG A 183 8.53 -6.71 6.47
N MET A 184 7.35 -7.32 6.31
CA MET A 184 7.17 -8.75 6.57
C MET A 184 8.00 -9.59 5.60
N TYR A 185 8.03 -9.21 4.32
CA TYR A 185 8.86 -9.87 3.31
C TYR A 185 10.36 -9.68 3.57
N GLU A 186 10.79 -8.51 4.02
CA GLU A 186 12.19 -8.26 4.42
C GLU A 186 12.66 -9.19 5.55
N LYS A 187 11.72 -9.73 6.35
CA LYS A 187 11.99 -10.66 7.46
C LYS A 187 11.96 -12.15 7.04
N LEU A 188 11.64 -12.46 5.77
CA LEU A 188 11.56 -13.85 5.28
C LEU A 188 12.91 -14.41 4.85
N GLU A 189 13.80 -13.57 4.35
CA GLU A 189 15.12 -13.94 3.86
C GLU A 189 16.16 -12.90 4.30
N THR A 190 17.44 -13.13 3.92
CA THR A 190 18.47 -12.10 4.12
C THR A 190 18.06 -10.80 3.44
N LYS A 191 18.02 -9.74 4.20
CA LYS A 191 17.46 -8.43 3.83
C LYS A 191 17.95 -7.90 2.47
N SER A 192 19.21 -8.18 2.10
CA SER A 192 19.80 -7.69 0.85
C SER A 192 19.17 -8.26 -0.43
N ASN A 193 18.76 -9.53 -0.42
CA ASN A 193 18.21 -10.18 -1.62
C ASN A 193 16.79 -9.70 -1.93
N PHE A 194 15.94 -9.63 -0.91
CA PHE A 194 14.58 -9.12 -1.09
C PHE A 194 14.61 -7.65 -1.53
N SER A 195 15.39 -6.79 -0.87
CA SER A 195 15.43 -5.36 -1.20
C SER A 195 15.85 -5.09 -2.65
N ARG A 196 16.78 -5.90 -3.20
CA ARG A 196 17.18 -5.79 -4.61
C ARG A 196 16.03 -6.17 -5.57
N THR A 197 15.37 -7.30 -5.30
CA THR A 197 14.23 -7.75 -6.11
C THR A 197 13.07 -6.77 -6.03
N PHE A 198 12.75 -6.33 -4.82
CA PHE A 198 11.70 -5.34 -4.56
C PHE A 198 11.99 -4.01 -5.28
N GLY A 199 13.24 -3.52 -5.26
CA GLY A 199 13.63 -2.30 -5.97
C GLY A 199 13.30 -2.38 -7.46
N LYS A 200 13.67 -3.49 -8.12
CA LYS A 200 13.33 -3.72 -9.54
C LYS A 200 11.83 -3.81 -9.80
N SER A 201 11.09 -4.48 -8.91
CA SER A 201 9.63 -4.59 -9.02
C SER A 201 8.96 -3.24 -8.83
N PHE A 202 9.47 -2.43 -7.89
CA PHE A 202 8.98 -1.09 -7.65
C PHE A 202 9.26 -0.15 -8.83
N GLU A 203 10.45 -0.21 -9.41
CA GLU A 203 10.81 0.52 -10.63
C GLU A 203 9.86 0.18 -11.78
N ARG A 204 9.64 -1.12 -12.07
CA ARG A 204 8.66 -1.55 -13.09
C ARG A 204 7.26 -1.01 -12.83
N TYR A 205 6.84 -1.02 -11.58
CA TYR A 205 5.54 -0.45 -11.18
C TYR A 205 5.47 1.05 -11.50
N ILE A 206 6.48 1.83 -11.13
CA ILE A 206 6.52 3.28 -11.43
C ILE A 206 6.52 3.52 -12.94
N LEU A 207 7.35 2.78 -13.70
CA LEU A 207 7.39 2.89 -15.16
C LEU A 207 6.05 2.53 -15.80
N SER A 208 5.32 1.54 -15.27
CA SER A 208 3.99 1.19 -15.78
C SER A 208 2.99 2.33 -15.57
N LEU A 209 3.02 3.01 -14.42
CA LEU A 209 2.17 4.17 -14.15
C LEU A 209 2.48 5.34 -15.08
N ILE A 210 3.76 5.62 -15.32
CA ILE A 210 4.21 6.70 -16.21
C ILE A 210 3.75 6.42 -17.64
N ASN A 211 3.96 5.20 -18.14
CA ASN A 211 3.53 4.81 -19.47
C ASN A 211 2.00 4.91 -19.63
N GLU A 212 1.25 4.47 -18.62
CA GLU A 212 -0.21 4.58 -18.61
C GLU A 212 -0.65 6.04 -18.62
N PHE A 213 -0.03 6.90 -17.80
CA PHE A 213 -0.28 8.34 -17.80
C PHE A 213 0.00 8.97 -19.17
N CYS A 214 1.17 8.72 -19.76
CA CYS A 214 1.54 9.28 -21.05
C CYS A 214 0.62 8.80 -22.18
N PHE A 215 0.18 7.53 -22.13
CA PHE A 215 -0.77 6.97 -23.10
C PHE A 215 -2.11 7.69 -23.07
N TYR A 216 -2.65 7.98 -21.88
CA TYR A 216 -3.95 8.63 -21.75
C TYR A 216 -3.90 10.15 -21.97
N SER A 217 -2.82 10.80 -21.58
CA SER A 217 -2.69 12.26 -21.69
C SER A 217 -2.55 12.77 -23.13
N LYS A 218 -2.03 11.92 -24.06
CA LYS A 218 -1.74 12.23 -25.47
C LYS A 218 -0.82 13.46 -25.71
N GLN A 219 -0.54 14.22 -24.67
CA GLN A 219 0.30 15.43 -24.69
C GLN A 219 1.68 15.19 -24.10
N HIS A 220 1.89 13.99 -23.53
CA HIS A 220 3.11 13.63 -22.85
C HIS A 220 3.73 12.39 -23.49
N THR A 221 5.04 12.41 -23.60
CA THR A 221 5.81 11.27 -24.12
C THR A 221 6.82 10.85 -23.06
N TYR A 222 6.85 9.56 -22.75
CA TYR A 222 7.88 8.98 -21.90
C TYR A 222 9.10 8.58 -22.74
N MET A 223 10.27 8.94 -22.26
CA MET A 223 11.57 8.48 -22.77
C MET A 223 12.34 7.85 -21.62
N GLY A 224 12.66 6.56 -21.73
CA GLY A 224 13.42 5.83 -20.72
C GLY A 224 14.91 6.18 -20.67
N GLU A 225 15.62 5.53 -19.75
CA GLU A 225 17.08 5.64 -19.61
C GLU A 225 17.80 5.37 -20.95
N PHE A 226 18.84 6.16 -21.23
CA PHE A 226 19.72 5.98 -22.36
C PHE A 226 21.17 6.30 -22.01
N GLU A 227 22.11 5.76 -22.76
CA GLU A 227 23.51 6.08 -22.63
C GLU A 227 23.93 7.19 -23.62
N TYR A 228 24.74 8.12 -23.17
CA TYR A 228 25.24 9.23 -23.98
C TYR A 228 26.73 9.49 -23.75
N GLY A 229 27.36 10.13 -24.73
CA GLY A 229 28.80 10.46 -24.74
C GLY A 229 29.64 9.44 -25.51
N PRO A 230 30.91 9.79 -25.80
CA PRO A 230 31.83 8.94 -26.54
C PRO A 230 32.34 7.78 -25.66
N GLU A 231 32.63 6.63 -26.25
CA GLU A 231 33.36 5.56 -25.57
C GLU A 231 34.83 6.01 -25.31
N PRO A 232 35.43 5.63 -24.16
CA PRO A 232 34.86 4.81 -23.04
C PRO A 232 34.14 5.64 -21.97
N LEU A 233 33.84 6.91 -22.23
CA LEU A 233 33.29 7.87 -21.26
C LEU A 233 31.76 7.95 -21.30
N ARG A 234 31.07 6.87 -21.75
CA ARG A 234 29.61 6.82 -21.74
C ARG A 234 29.06 7.07 -20.35
N LYS A 235 28.04 7.91 -20.28
CA LYS A 235 27.28 8.23 -19.09
C LYS A 235 25.85 7.74 -19.29
N LYS A 236 25.21 7.37 -18.20
CA LYS A 236 23.77 7.08 -18.18
C LYS A 236 22.99 8.35 -17.96
N SER A 237 21.87 8.48 -18.64
CA SER A 237 20.87 9.49 -18.34
C SER A 237 20.18 9.13 -17.01
N PRO A 238 19.36 10.02 -16.44
CA PRO A 238 18.34 9.67 -15.45
C PRO A 238 17.47 8.49 -15.90
N ASP A 239 16.74 7.85 -14.96
CA ASP A 239 15.91 6.68 -15.21
C ASP A 239 14.81 6.93 -16.25
N GLY A 240 14.43 8.20 -16.42
CA GLY A 240 13.52 8.58 -17.50
C GLY A 240 13.15 10.05 -17.54
N PHE A 241 12.39 10.39 -18.57
CA PHE A 241 11.90 11.74 -18.82
C PHE A 241 10.42 11.68 -19.24
N ILE A 242 9.61 12.61 -18.74
CA ILE A 242 8.29 12.92 -19.32
C ILE A 242 8.45 14.24 -20.08
N ILE A 243 8.18 14.21 -21.35
CA ILE A 243 8.32 15.34 -22.27
C ILE A 243 6.94 15.81 -22.68
N SER A 244 6.68 17.11 -22.56
CA SER A 244 5.49 17.81 -23.04
C SER A 244 5.87 19.09 -23.78
N GLU A 245 4.89 19.77 -24.36
CA GLU A 245 5.10 21.09 -24.98
C GLU A 245 5.56 22.13 -23.94
N ASP A 246 5.14 21.98 -22.69
CA ASP A 246 5.42 22.93 -21.60
C ASP A 246 6.75 22.69 -20.88
N GLY A 247 7.38 21.52 -21.09
CA GLY A 247 8.64 21.21 -20.42
C GLY A 247 9.01 19.73 -20.33
N ILE A 248 10.08 19.48 -19.57
CA ILE A 248 10.61 18.13 -19.33
C ILE A 248 10.65 17.87 -17.82
N VAL A 249 10.09 16.74 -17.39
CA VAL A 249 10.25 16.21 -16.04
C VAL A 249 11.28 15.11 -16.05
N VAL A 250 12.27 15.22 -15.19
CA VAL A 250 13.31 14.21 -14.98
C VAL A 250 12.82 13.23 -13.90
N ILE A 251 12.98 11.94 -14.16
CA ILE A 251 12.58 10.86 -13.26
C ILE A 251 13.83 10.16 -12.75
N GLU A 252 13.91 10.00 -11.43
CA GLU A 252 14.88 9.16 -10.72
C GLU A 252 14.08 8.27 -9.74
N VAL A 253 14.23 6.95 -9.78
CA VAL A 253 13.47 5.97 -9.00
C VAL A 253 14.37 5.20 -8.00
#